data_288e1953a42d29fafa06008da1d451d4
#
_entry.id   288e1953a42d29fafa06008da1d451d4
#
_cell.length_a   1.000
_cell.length_b   1.000
_cell.length_c   1.000
_cell.angle_alpha   90.00
_cell.angle_beta   90.00
_cell.angle_gamma   90.00
#
_symmetry.space_group_name_H-M   'P 1'
#
loop_
_entity.id
_entity.type
_entity.pdbx_description
1 polymer ?
#
loop_
_entity_poly.entity_id
_entity_poly.type
_entity_poly.pdbx_seq_one_letter_code
_entity_poly.pdbx_strand_id
1 'polypeptide(L)'
;MKILLSFLKNAIRKKQKGVNVLLYGSAGTGKTELSKVIASELNLKLYEVAYDDGDGYANEYQRIRSYCLAQSVLSAGSNLLMYDEAEDIFNTKNDEKRQYGKAFINRSLETNEVPTIWITNNILDMDEAVIRRFNLAIEIGIPTEDVRAKIIKKYSENLIDSKLVKKLAKNRFVAPAVVSNASLVVSNLNTKDKNKAFERVISNTLKAQGYDEIEKDEKPSIDLPSSYDPNFVNSDCDLTELMQGIKASKNARMCLYGVPGTGKSAYAKFIAKSLKKPIIIKKGSDLLSMFVGGTEQNIALAFKEAKDKHAVLVFDEVDSFLQDRSMAARSWEVTQVNEMLVQMESFDGIFIATTNLIDNLDKACLRRFDLKLEFGYLLPNQALKLFKKECALLKVKFDENVAKKVSNLGLLAPGDFASVRRQAKFRPIKNGDDFCHRLELEVALKNEEKSAKIGF
;
A
#
# COMPACT_ATOMS: atom_id res chain seq x y z
N MET A 1 2.21 25.92 8.00
CA MET A 1 1.14 26.92 8.23
C MET A 1 1.66 28.30 8.66
N LYS A 2 2.41 28.47 9.77
CA LYS A 2 2.89 29.80 10.22
C LYS A 2 3.69 30.55 9.17
N ILE A 3 4.60 29.88 8.44
CA ILE A 3 5.42 30.50 7.38
C ILE A 3 4.52 31.00 6.26
N LEU A 4 3.56 30.19 5.79
CA LEU A 4 2.64 30.54 4.71
C LEU A 4 1.79 31.77 5.06
N LEU A 5 1.17 31.78 6.25
CA LEU A 5 0.36 32.91 6.70
C LEU A 5 1.19 34.19 6.84
N SER A 6 2.40 34.10 7.44
CA SER A 6 3.30 35.22 7.56
C SER A 6 3.76 35.76 6.21
N PHE A 7 4.11 34.88 5.26
CA PHE A 7 4.50 35.23 3.91
C PHE A 7 3.36 35.99 3.18
N LEU A 8 2.17 35.41 3.10
CA LEU A 8 1.02 36.01 2.43
C LEU A 8 0.64 37.36 3.07
N LYS A 9 0.56 37.43 4.39
CA LYS A 9 0.28 38.69 5.12
C LYS A 9 1.26 39.81 4.76
N ASN A 10 2.56 39.51 4.70
CA ASN A 10 3.59 40.48 4.37
C ASN A 10 3.57 40.87 2.88
N ALA A 11 3.36 39.90 1.99
CA ALA A 11 3.30 40.13 0.55
C ALA A 11 2.10 41.04 0.17
N ILE A 12 0.93 40.80 0.79
CA ILE A 12 -0.26 41.61 0.59
C ILE A 12 -0.03 43.05 1.11
N ARG A 13 0.51 43.20 2.33
CA ARG A 13 0.82 44.52 2.90
C ARG A 13 1.77 45.33 2.01
N LYS A 14 2.73 44.66 1.36
CA LYS A 14 3.72 45.28 0.47
C LYS A 14 3.21 45.44 -0.96
N LYS A 15 2.00 44.99 -1.28
CA LYS A 15 1.45 44.92 -2.66
C LYS A 15 2.42 44.24 -3.62
N GLN A 16 3.02 43.13 -3.17
CA GLN A 16 4.01 42.40 -3.95
C GLN A 16 3.32 41.67 -5.09
N LYS A 17 3.84 41.86 -6.33
CA LYS A 17 3.38 41.11 -7.51
C LYS A 17 4.08 39.76 -7.61
N GLY A 18 3.52 38.85 -8.38
CA GLY A 18 4.08 37.52 -8.57
C GLY A 18 3.99 36.61 -7.35
N VAL A 19 2.95 36.73 -6.54
CA VAL A 19 2.75 35.92 -5.34
C VAL A 19 1.91 34.70 -5.65
N ASN A 20 2.56 33.53 -5.70
CA ASN A 20 1.93 32.26 -6.03
C ASN A 20 2.29 31.16 -5.04
N VAL A 21 1.29 30.48 -4.51
CA VAL A 21 1.44 29.33 -3.61
C VAL A 21 0.86 28.10 -4.29
N LEU A 22 1.61 27.02 -4.35
CA LEU A 22 1.15 25.73 -4.84
C LEU A 22 0.81 24.81 -3.68
N LEU A 23 -0.43 24.34 -3.63
CA LEU A 23 -0.87 23.26 -2.74
C LEU A 23 -1.03 21.99 -3.58
N TYR A 24 -0.25 20.95 -3.27
CA TYR A 24 -0.30 19.70 -4.03
C TYR A 24 -0.46 18.48 -3.13
N GLY A 25 -0.94 17.38 -3.69
CA GLY A 25 -1.14 16.11 -2.98
C GLY A 25 -2.40 15.39 -3.45
N SER A 26 -2.64 14.19 -2.96
CA SER A 26 -3.75 13.33 -3.39
C SER A 26 -5.12 14.02 -3.30
N ALA A 27 -6.06 13.62 -4.16
CA ALA A 27 -7.43 14.12 -4.13
C ALA A 27 -8.08 13.86 -2.75
N GLY A 28 -8.92 14.80 -2.31
CA GLY A 28 -9.66 14.66 -1.06
C GLY A 28 -8.85 14.90 0.23
N THR A 29 -7.60 15.38 0.16
CA THR A 29 -6.79 15.72 1.34
C THR A 29 -7.15 17.05 1.99
N GLY A 30 -8.08 17.82 1.42
CA GLY A 30 -8.58 19.07 1.98
C GLY A 30 -7.83 20.33 1.51
N LYS A 31 -7.18 20.30 0.36
CA LYS A 31 -6.45 21.46 -0.22
C LYS A 31 -7.35 22.68 -0.41
N THR A 32 -8.52 22.48 -1.00
CA THR A 32 -9.52 23.55 -1.22
C THR A 32 -10.04 24.11 0.09
N GLU A 33 -10.35 23.26 1.09
CA GLU A 33 -10.74 23.72 2.42
C GLU A 33 -9.63 24.48 3.15
N LEU A 34 -8.38 24.05 2.97
CA LEU A 34 -7.24 24.77 3.53
C LEU A 34 -7.13 26.18 2.96
N SER A 35 -7.39 26.37 1.66
CA SER A 35 -7.40 27.70 1.03
C SER A 35 -8.45 28.61 1.63
N LYS A 36 -9.64 28.09 1.95
CA LYS A 36 -10.70 28.83 2.66
C LYS A 36 -10.26 29.24 4.06
N VAL A 37 -9.61 28.32 4.79
CA VAL A 37 -9.07 28.62 6.13
C VAL A 37 -7.99 29.69 6.06
N ILE A 38 -7.07 29.62 5.10
CA ILE A 38 -6.02 30.64 4.89
C ILE A 38 -6.63 32.02 4.66
N ALA A 39 -7.63 32.11 3.79
CA ALA A 39 -8.31 33.36 3.51
C ALA A 39 -9.01 33.93 4.77
N SER A 40 -9.70 33.07 5.54
CA SER A 40 -10.35 33.43 6.79
C SER A 40 -9.35 33.95 7.85
N GLU A 41 -8.23 33.26 8.05
CA GLU A 41 -7.18 33.64 9.00
C GLU A 41 -6.49 34.99 8.64
N LEU A 42 -6.47 35.32 7.35
CA LEU A 42 -5.90 36.58 6.84
C LEU A 42 -6.96 37.69 6.70
N ASN A 43 -8.23 37.41 7.01
CA ASN A 43 -9.37 38.32 6.79
C ASN A 43 -9.46 38.81 5.32
N LEU A 44 -9.24 37.88 4.37
CA LEU A 44 -9.31 38.13 2.93
C LEU A 44 -10.58 37.55 2.33
N LYS A 45 -11.06 38.15 1.26
CA LYS A 45 -12.06 37.52 0.42
C LYS A 45 -11.38 36.52 -0.52
N LEU A 46 -11.84 35.27 -0.50
CA LEU A 46 -11.38 34.24 -1.42
C LEU A 46 -12.28 34.18 -2.64
N TYR A 47 -11.68 34.28 -3.81
CA TYR A 47 -12.38 34.12 -5.09
C TYR A 47 -11.81 32.88 -5.79
N GLU A 48 -12.68 32.08 -6.35
CA GLU A 48 -12.31 30.90 -7.13
C GLU A 48 -12.45 31.20 -8.61
N VAL A 49 -11.47 30.76 -9.41
CA VAL A 49 -11.56 30.87 -10.86
C VAL A 49 -12.62 29.93 -11.37
N ALA A 50 -13.57 30.46 -12.13
CA ALA A 50 -14.75 29.73 -12.57
C ALA A 50 -14.42 28.50 -13.42
N TYR A 51 -15.20 27.43 -13.21
CA TYR A 51 -15.22 26.22 -14.02
C TYR A 51 -16.24 26.27 -15.15
N ASP A 52 -17.13 27.26 -15.09
CA ASP A 52 -18.28 27.39 -15.97
C ASP A 52 -18.30 28.82 -16.53
N ASP A 53 -18.62 28.99 -17.80
CA ASP A 53 -18.74 30.27 -18.49
C ASP A 53 -20.21 30.69 -18.68
N GLY A 54 -21.16 29.95 -18.11
CA GLY A 54 -22.59 30.16 -18.24
C GLY A 54 -23.25 29.36 -19.39
N ASP A 55 -22.46 28.89 -20.36
CA ASP A 55 -22.92 28.05 -21.47
C ASP A 55 -22.43 26.57 -21.36
N GLY A 56 -21.66 26.26 -20.33
CA GLY A 56 -21.12 24.93 -20.07
C GLY A 56 -19.75 24.93 -19.39
N TYR A 57 -19.08 23.79 -19.38
CA TYR A 57 -17.75 23.68 -18.78
C TYR A 57 -16.73 24.55 -19.49
N ALA A 58 -16.08 25.45 -18.76
CA ALA A 58 -15.02 26.30 -19.27
C ALA A 58 -13.79 25.45 -19.66
N ASN A 59 -13.34 25.58 -20.90
CA ASN A 59 -12.11 24.94 -21.34
C ASN A 59 -10.88 25.65 -20.77
N GLU A 60 -9.68 25.08 -20.95
CA GLU A 60 -8.40 25.63 -20.47
C GLU A 60 -8.23 27.12 -20.86
N TYR A 61 -8.58 27.47 -22.09
CA TYR A 61 -8.49 28.85 -22.60
C TYR A 61 -9.41 29.81 -21.86
N GLN A 62 -10.66 29.42 -21.64
CA GLN A 62 -11.66 30.22 -20.93
C GLN A 62 -11.29 30.39 -19.44
N ARG A 63 -10.78 29.35 -18.80
CA ARG A 63 -10.31 29.41 -17.40
C ARG A 63 -9.13 30.36 -17.23
N ILE A 64 -8.13 30.32 -18.13
CA ILE A 64 -7.02 31.28 -18.10
C ILE A 64 -7.51 32.71 -18.32
N ARG A 65 -8.43 32.96 -19.27
CA ARG A 65 -9.03 34.28 -19.45
C ARG A 65 -9.76 34.74 -18.18
N SER A 66 -10.53 33.88 -17.55
CA SER A 66 -11.22 34.16 -16.28
C SER A 66 -10.23 34.51 -15.17
N TYR A 67 -9.09 33.81 -15.12
CA TYR A 67 -7.99 34.10 -14.19
C TYR A 67 -7.41 35.51 -14.47
N CYS A 68 -7.08 35.86 -15.74
CA CYS A 68 -6.53 37.14 -16.08
C CYS A 68 -7.53 38.29 -15.80
N LEU A 69 -8.82 38.06 -16.06
CA LEU A 69 -9.87 39.04 -15.75
C LEU A 69 -9.98 39.23 -14.22
N ALA A 70 -9.98 38.15 -13.45
CA ALA A 70 -10.03 38.20 -11.98
C ALA A 70 -8.82 38.95 -11.41
N GLN A 71 -7.61 38.77 -11.99
CA GLN A 71 -6.42 39.53 -11.61
C GLN A 71 -6.63 41.05 -11.79
N SER A 72 -7.23 41.47 -12.91
CA SER A 72 -7.47 42.91 -13.20
C SER A 72 -8.57 43.48 -12.29
N VAL A 73 -9.67 42.77 -12.12
CA VAL A 73 -10.84 43.27 -11.36
C VAL A 73 -10.58 43.31 -9.84
N LEU A 74 -9.84 42.32 -9.34
CA LEU A 74 -9.64 42.13 -7.90
C LEU A 74 -8.37 42.81 -7.37
N SER A 75 -7.57 43.46 -8.23
CA SER A 75 -6.29 44.10 -7.88
C SER A 75 -6.42 45.23 -6.86
N ALA A 76 -7.55 45.93 -6.83
CA ALA A 76 -7.78 47.09 -5.95
C ALA A 76 -8.08 46.71 -4.49
N GLY A 77 -8.32 45.43 -4.17
CA GLY A 77 -8.78 44.97 -2.84
C GLY A 77 -7.79 44.03 -2.14
N SER A 78 -8.10 43.73 -0.86
CA SER A 78 -7.40 42.68 -0.10
C SER A 78 -8.05 41.34 -0.42
N ASN A 79 -7.70 40.79 -1.56
CA ASN A 79 -8.29 39.60 -2.12
C ASN A 79 -7.24 38.46 -2.22
N LEU A 80 -7.73 37.23 -2.23
CA LEU A 80 -6.96 36.01 -2.49
C LEU A 80 -7.67 35.25 -3.61
N LEU A 81 -6.93 34.81 -4.60
CA LEU A 81 -7.46 34.01 -5.70
C LEU A 81 -7.11 32.54 -5.49
N MET A 82 -8.03 31.66 -5.86
CA MET A 82 -7.82 30.21 -5.86
C MET A 82 -8.05 29.68 -7.26
N TYR A 83 -7.08 28.91 -7.75
CA TYR A 83 -7.18 28.14 -8.98
C TYR A 83 -7.10 26.66 -8.65
N ASP A 84 -8.24 25.99 -8.65
CA ASP A 84 -8.30 24.55 -8.38
C ASP A 84 -8.15 23.76 -9.69
N GLU A 85 -7.67 22.50 -9.59
CA GLU A 85 -7.37 21.64 -10.76
C GLU A 85 -6.39 22.30 -11.74
N ALA A 86 -5.28 22.83 -11.23
CA ALA A 86 -4.29 23.54 -12.02
C ALA A 86 -3.55 22.63 -13.04
N GLU A 87 -3.77 21.33 -12.99
CA GLU A 87 -3.32 20.33 -13.96
C GLU A 87 -3.73 20.71 -15.40
N ASP A 88 -4.90 21.30 -15.56
CA ASP A 88 -5.43 21.71 -16.87
C ASP A 88 -4.46 22.64 -17.60
N ILE A 89 -3.81 23.54 -16.85
CA ILE A 89 -2.91 24.56 -17.42
C ILE A 89 -1.46 24.07 -17.48
N PHE A 90 -1.03 23.31 -16.50
CA PHE A 90 0.40 23.00 -16.29
C PHE A 90 0.84 21.62 -16.78
N ASN A 91 -0.08 20.79 -17.31
CA ASN A 91 0.24 19.44 -17.77
C ASN A 91 1.12 19.46 -19.02
N THR A 92 2.28 18.80 -18.94
CA THR A 92 3.27 18.74 -20.03
C THR A 92 2.89 17.81 -21.18
N LYS A 93 1.96 16.88 -20.97
CA LYS A 93 1.59 15.83 -21.94
C LYS A 93 0.81 16.35 -23.17
N ASN A 94 0.31 17.59 -23.10
CA ASN A 94 -0.54 18.19 -24.15
C ASN A 94 0.11 19.38 -24.87
N ASP A 95 1.43 19.47 -24.92
CA ASP A 95 2.16 20.62 -25.47
C ASP A 95 1.75 21.01 -26.93
N GLU A 96 1.40 20.03 -27.76
CA GLU A 96 1.00 20.25 -29.15
C GLU A 96 -0.39 20.89 -29.33
N LYS A 97 -1.24 20.87 -28.28
CA LYS A 97 -2.61 21.40 -28.34
C LYS A 97 -2.83 22.65 -27.50
N ARG A 98 -1.79 23.19 -26.87
CA ARG A 98 -1.92 24.41 -26.06
C ARG A 98 -2.21 25.65 -26.90
N GLN A 99 -3.31 26.30 -26.58
CA GLN A 99 -3.66 27.59 -27.18
C GLN A 99 -2.84 28.77 -26.61
N TYR A 100 -2.30 28.62 -25.38
CA TYR A 100 -1.38 29.59 -24.77
C TYR A 100 0.04 29.04 -24.73
N GLY A 101 0.99 29.82 -25.23
CA GLY A 101 2.40 29.45 -25.12
C GLY A 101 2.90 29.49 -23.66
N LYS A 102 3.88 28.64 -23.33
CA LYS A 102 4.55 28.59 -22.02
C LYS A 102 4.98 29.97 -21.52
N ALA A 103 5.39 30.86 -22.43
CA ALA A 103 5.81 32.21 -22.10
C ALA A 103 4.69 33.06 -21.48
N PHE A 104 3.45 32.90 -21.94
CA PHE A 104 2.30 33.62 -21.41
C PHE A 104 1.98 33.18 -19.98
N ILE A 105 1.95 31.87 -19.75
CA ILE A 105 1.70 31.29 -18.41
C ILE A 105 2.78 31.73 -17.42
N ASN A 106 4.05 31.65 -17.81
CA ASN A 106 5.17 32.09 -17.01
C ASN A 106 5.07 33.56 -16.62
N ARG A 107 4.77 34.44 -17.63
CA ARG A 107 4.58 35.85 -17.36
C ARG A 107 3.41 36.12 -16.44
N SER A 108 2.31 35.38 -16.58
CA SER A 108 1.14 35.52 -15.71
C SER A 108 1.46 35.19 -14.26
N LEU A 109 2.30 34.18 -14.00
CA LEU A 109 2.78 33.85 -12.67
C LEU A 109 3.75 34.88 -12.07
N GLU A 110 4.55 35.54 -12.92
CA GLU A 110 5.55 36.51 -12.49
C GLU A 110 4.96 37.91 -12.23
N THR A 111 3.81 38.23 -12.85
CA THR A 111 3.25 39.57 -12.82
C THR A 111 1.88 39.71 -12.18
N ASN A 112 1.30 38.59 -11.65
CA ASN A 112 -0.01 38.66 -11.03
C ASN A 112 -0.05 39.64 -9.85
N GLU A 113 -1.12 40.43 -9.79
CA GLU A 113 -1.31 41.49 -8.77
C GLU A 113 -2.02 40.96 -7.53
N VAL A 114 -2.92 39.98 -7.71
CA VAL A 114 -3.63 39.31 -6.63
C VAL A 114 -2.91 38.01 -6.26
N PRO A 115 -2.50 37.81 -5.01
CA PRO A 115 -1.93 36.56 -4.57
C PRO A 115 -2.82 35.40 -4.92
N THR A 116 -2.22 34.30 -5.45
CA THR A 116 -2.97 33.18 -5.96
C THR A 116 -2.52 31.88 -5.28
N ILE A 117 -3.48 31.08 -4.84
CA ILE A 117 -3.29 29.69 -4.42
C ILE A 117 -3.67 28.79 -5.57
N TRP A 118 -2.72 28.00 -6.01
CA TRP A 118 -2.89 26.99 -7.05
C TRP A 118 -3.00 25.62 -6.42
N ILE A 119 -3.94 24.82 -6.86
CA ILE A 119 -4.19 23.49 -6.30
C ILE A 119 -4.03 22.46 -7.40
N THR A 120 -3.24 21.42 -7.15
CA THR A 120 -3.08 20.28 -8.05
C THR A 120 -3.15 18.95 -7.29
N ASN A 121 -3.67 17.92 -7.95
CA ASN A 121 -3.70 16.58 -7.42
C ASN A 121 -2.43 15.80 -7.80
N ASN A 122 -1.74 16.21 -8.87
CA ASN A 122 -0.56 15.53 -9.38
C ASN A 122 0.54 16.53 -9.77
N ILE A 123 1.54 16.70 -8.92
CA ILE A 123 2.69 17.56 -9.20
C ILE A 123 3.62 16.97 -10.27
N LEU A 124 3.61 15.65 -10.48
CA LEU A 124 4.50 14.97 -11.43
C LEU A 124 4.17 15.28 -12.91
N ASP A 125 2.95 15.73 -13.17
CA ASP A 125 2.54 16.15 -14.52
C ASP A 125 2.90 17.61 -14.81
N MET A 126 3.45 18.36 -13.84
CA MET A 126 3.83 19.76 -14.00
C MET A 126 5.28 19.91 -14.49
N ASP A 127 5.52 20.92 -15.32
CA ASP A 127 6.86 21.29 -15.78
C ASP A 127 7.69 21.84 -14.61
N GLU A 128 8.90 21.35 -14.41
CA GLU A 128 9.81 21.86 -13.36
C GLU A 128 10.07 23.38 -13.50
N ALA A 129 10.12 23.90 -14.73
CA ALA A 129 10.29 25.32 -14.98
C ALA A 129 9.11 26.15 -14.46
N VAL A 130 7.91 25.59 -14.43
CA VAL A 130 6.71 26.20 -13.83
C VAL A 130 6.77 26.11 -12.32
N ILE A 131 7.14 24.93 -11.77
CA ILE A 131 7.22 24.70 -10.32
C ILE A 131 8.18 25.74 -9.67
N ARG A 132 9.30 26.06 -10.31
CA ARG A 132 10.28 27.04 -9.81
C ARG A 132 9.74 28.48 -9.69
N ARG A 133 8.58 28.78 -10.27
CA ARG A 133 7.94 30.11 -10.20
C ARG A 133 6.97 30.27 -9.04
N PHE A 134 6.69 29.20 -8.35
CA PHE A 134 5.92 29.27 -7.11
C PHE A 134 6.82 29.71 -5.95
N ASN A 135 6.35 30.71 -5.19
CA ASN A 135 7.10 31.18 -4.02
C ASN A 135 7.11 30.11 -2.91
N LEU A 136 6.05 29.33 -2.81
CA LEU A 136 5.92 28.20 -1.88
C LEU A 136 5.20 27.06 -2.58
N ALA A 137 5.77 25.85 -2.49
CA ALA A 137 5.11 24.61 -2.86
C ALA A 137 4.95 23.78 -1.59
N ILE A 138 3.71 23.42 -1.25
CA ILE A 138 3.36 22.76 0.01
C ILE A 138 2.62 21.47 -0.28
N GLU A 139 3.18 20.36 0.16
CA GLU A 139 2.51 19.07 0.09
C GLU A 139 1.44 18.97 1.17
N ILE A 140 0.23 18.63 0.77
CA ILE A 140 -0.87 18.31 1.66
C ILE A 140 -1.04 16.79 1.66
N GLY A 141 -0.29 16.16 2.55
CA GLY A 141 -0.30 14.71 2.71
C GLY A 141 -1.59 14.19 3.32
N ILE A 142 -1.74 12.86 3.29
CA ILE A 142 -2.85 12.18 3.94
C ILE A 142 -2.74 12.40 5.46
N PRO A 143 -3.82 12.86 6.14
CA PRO A 143 -3.78 13.11 7.58
C PRO A 143 -3.43 11.85 8.38
N THR A 144 -2.86 12.03 9.58
CA THR A 144 -2.63 10.90 10.52
C THR A 144 -3.95 10.27 10.97
N GLU A 145 -3.90 9.03 11.47
CA GLU A 145 -5.09 8.29 11.91
C GLU A 145 -5.93 9.09 12.92
N ASP A 146 -5.29 9.74 13.89
CA ASP A 146 -5.98 10.56 14.90
C ASP A 146 -6.71 11.76 14.29
N VAL A 147 -6.08 12.42 13.32
CA VAL A 147 -6.68 13.56 12.60
C VAL A 147 -7.82 13.07 11.72
N ARG A 148 -7.65 11.94 11.03
CA ARG A 148 -8.74 11.31 10.25
C ARG A 148 -9.92 10.95 11.14
N ALA A 149 -9.69 10.37 12.33
CA ALA A 149 -10.77 10.06 13.27
C ALA A 149 -11.57 11.29 13.67
N LYS A 150 -10.90 12.43 13.92
CA LYS A 150 -11.58 13.71 14.20
C LYS A 150 -12.40 14.22 13.01
N ILE A 151 -11.84 14.13 11.81
CA ILE A 151 -12.51 14.50 10.56
C ILE A 151 -13.75 13.63 10.35
N ILE A 152 -13.59 12.29 10.42
CA ILE A 152 -14.71 11.35 10.26
C ILE A 152 -15.81 11.64 11.29
N LYS A 153 -15.45 11.85 12.55
CA LYS A 153 -16.42 12.18 13.60
C LYS A 153 -17.17 13.47 13.29
N LYS A 154 -16.48 14.49 12.78
CA LYS A 154 -17.10 15.78 12.41
C LYS A 154 -18.10 15.61 11.26
N TYR A 155 -17.69 14.93 10.18
CA TYR A 155 -18.52 14.80 8.97
C TYR A 155 -19.59 13.71 9.09
N SER A 156 -19.46 12.77 10.01
CA SER A 156 -20.51 11.76 10.27
C SER A 156 -21.64 12.27 11.17
N GLU A 157 -21.57 13.49 11.70
CA GLU A 157 -22.63 14.14 12.49
C GLU A 157 -23.21 13.25 13.61
N ASN A 158 -22.37 12.43 14.25
CA ASN A 158 -22.75 11.43 15.26
C ASN A 158 -23.69 10.31 14.76
N LEU A 159 -23.82 10.10 13.46
CA LEU A 159 -24.59 8.99 12.88
C LEU A 159 -23.99 7.61 13.16
N ILE A 160 -22.69 7.55 13.48
CA ILE A 160 -21.93 6.34 13.70
C ILE A 160 -21.24 6.34 15.06
N ASP A 161 -20.98 5.15 15.59
CA ASP A 161 -20.31 4.99 16.87
C ASP A 161 -18.78 5.20 16.80
N SER A 162 -18.16 5.41 17.97
CA SER A 162 -16.72 5.63 18.07
C SER A 162 -15.89 4.43 17.62
N LYS A 163 -16.44 3.22 17.62
CA LYS A 163 -15.76 2.02 17.17
C LYS A 163 -15.63 2.04 15.65
N LEU A 164 -16.70 2.37 14.94
CA LEU A 164 -16.68 2.49 13.48
C LEU A 164 -15.82 3.69 13.03
N VAL A 165 -15.87 4.82 13.75
CA VAL A 165 -14.98 5.97 13.49
C VAL A 165 -13.51 5.54 13.51
N LYS A 166 -13.08 4.82 14.56
CA LYS A 166 -11.69 4.31 14.66
C LYS A 166 -11.35 3.32 13.54
N LYS A 167 -12.30 2.45 13.18
CA LYS A 167 -12.13 1.51 12.09
C LYS A 167 -11.90 2.22 10.75
N LEU A 168 -12.77 3.15 10.41
CA LEU A 168 -12.66 3.95 9.19
C LEU A 168 -11.39 4.80 9.15
N ALA A 169 -10.94 5.33 10.29
CA ALA A 169 -9.74 6.14 10.40
C ALA A 169 -8.44 5.38 10.09
N LYS A 170 -8.42 4.06 10.23
CA LYS A 170 -7.28 3.22 9.83
C LYS A 170 -7.09 3.22 8.31
N ASN A 171 -8.18 3.28 7.55
CA ASN A 171 -8.09 3.31 6.10
C ASN A 171 -7.74 4.73 5.61
N ARG A 172 -6.58 4.85 4.95
CA ARG A 172 -6.03 6.13 4.47
C ARG A 172 -6.82 6.74 3.31
N PHE A 173 -7.63 5.96 2.62
CA PHE A 173 -8.40 6.40 1.46
C PHE A 173 -9.79 6.93 1.80
N VAL A 174 -10.18 6.87 3.08
CA VAL A 174 -11.44 7.45 3.55
C VAL A 174 -11.31 8.98 3.61
N ALA A 175 -11.59 9.62 2.48
CA ALA A 175 -11.55 11.07 2.34
C ALA A 175 -12.77 11.74 2.99
N PRO A 176 -12.67 13.00 3.45
CA PRO A 176 -13.80 13.75 4.03
C PRO A 176 -15.05 13.78 3.15
N ALA A 177 -14.88 13.94 1.84
CA ALA A 177 -16.00 13.93 0.88
C ALA A 177 -16.76 12.59 0.87
N VAL A 178 -16.03 11.47 0.95
CA VAL A 178 -16.64 10.13 1.02
C VAL A 178 -17.46 9.98 2.30
N VAL A 179 -16.96 10.49 3.43
CA VAL A 179 -17.67 10.47 4.72
C VAL A 179 -18.91 11.35 4.67
N SER A 180 -18.81 12.56 4.11
CA SER A 180 -19.92 13.48 3.97
C SER A 180 -21.05 12.90 3.10
N ASN A 181 -20.71 12.32 1.96
CA ASN A 181 -21.66 11.65 1.08
C ASN A 181 -22.32 10.45 1.77
N ALA A 182 -21.54 9.64 2.50
CA ALA A 182 -22.09 8.52 3.26
C ALA A 182 -23.06 9.01 4.36
N SER A 183 -22.73 10.12 5.02
CA SER A 183 -23.63 10.75 6.02
C SER A 183 -24.94 11.19 5.39
N LEU A 184 -24.88 11.86 4.24
CA LEU A 184 -26.07 12.28 3.49
C LEU A 184 -26.94 11.08 3.10
N VAL A 185 -26.35 10.01 2.59
CA VAL A 185 -27.08 8.80 2.20
C VAL A 185 -27.72 8.13 3.42
N VAL A 186 -26.96 7.92 4.50
CA VAL A 186 -27.43 7.19 5.68
C VAL A 186 -28.44 7.98 6.48
N SER A 187 -28.38 9.33 6.52
CA SER A 187 -29.39 10.17 7.15
C SER A 187 -30.76 10.04 6.48
N ASN A 188 -30.75 9.80 5.16
CA ASN A 188 -32.00 9.62 4.37
C ASN A 188 -32.49 8.16 4.32
N LEU A 189 -31.75 7.21 4.93
CA LEU A 189 -32.15 5.81 4.99
C LEU A 189 -32.97 5.51 6.26
N ASN A 190 -34.11 4.85 6.10
CA ASN A 190 -34.92 4.35 7.20
C ASN A 190 -34.40 2.98 7.67
N THR A 191 -33.18 2.92 8.23
CA THR A 191 -32.52 1.70 8.68
C THR A 191 -32.30 1.66 10.19
N LYS A 192 -32.44 0.46 10.79
CA LYS A 192 -32.17 0.24 12.22
C LYS A 192 -30.67 0.22 12.54
N ASP A 193 -29.81 -0.19 11.59
CA ASP A 193 -28.36 -0.30 11.76
C ASP A 193 -27.63 0.71 10.88
N LYS A 194 -27.51 1.93 11.39
CA LYS A 194 -26.81 3.02 10.69
C LYS A 194 -25.32 2.74 10.51
N ASN A 195 -24.67 2.08 11.47
CA ASN A 195 -23.26 1.74 11.37
C ASN A 195 -22.97 0.83 10.16
N LYS A 196 -23.75 -0.23 10.02
CA LYS A 196 -23.60 -1.20 8.91
C LYS A 196 -23.91 -0.56 7.56
N ALA A 197 -24.94 0.28 7.50
CA ALA A 197 -25.26 1.03 6.28
C ALA A 197 -24.13 1.97 5.89
N PHE A 198 -23.59 2.72 6.85
CA PHE A 198 -22.49 3.66 6.64
C PHE A 198 -21.22 2.98 6.14
N GLU A 199 -20.83 1.91 6.80
CA GLU A 199 -19.68 1.08 6.39
C GLU A 199 -19.83 0.56 4.97
N ARG A 200 -21.03 0.08 4.61
CA ARG A 200 -21.33 -0.44 3.28
C ARG A 200 -21.24 0.65 2.20
N VAL A 201 -21.77 1.84 2.46
CA VAL A 201 -21.69 2.96 1.51
C VAL A 201 -20.23 3.34 1.25
N ILE A 202 -19.44 3.51 2.32
CA ILE A 202 -18.01 3.84 2.19
C ILE A 202 -17.25 2.72 1.45
N SER A 203 -17.44 1.45 1.82
CA SER A 203 -16.77 0.33 1.14
C SER A 203 -17.08 0.28 -0.35
N ASN A 204 -18.34 0.49 -0.74
CA ASN A 204 -18.73 0.52 -2.14
C ASN A 204 -18.06 1.68 -2.90
N THR A 205 -17.97 2.86 -2.27
CA THR A 205 -17.33 4.04 -2.87
C THR A 205 -15.83 3.81 -3.04
N LEU A 206 -15.14 3.27 -2.04
CA LEU A 206 -13.72 2.94 -2.13
C LEU A 206 -13.45 1.91 -3.21
N LYS A 207 -14.27 0.86 -3.29
CA LYS A 207 -14.17 -0.16 -4.33
C LYS A 207 -14.38 0.42 -5.74
N ALA A 208 -15.34 1.30 -5.92
CA ALA A 208 -15.57 2.00 -7.19
C ALA A 208 -14.38 2.90 -7.60
N GLN A 209 -13.60 3.39 -6.63
CA GLN A 209 -12.38 4.18 -6.83
C GLN A 209 -11.13 3.30 -7.03
N GLY A 210 -11.27 1.97 -7.00
CA GLY A 210 -10.15 1.04 -7.15
C GLY A 210 -9.32 0.83 -5.89
N TYR A 211 -9.82 1.25 -4.71
CA TYR A 211 -9.16 1.02 -3.42
C TYR A 211 -9.67 -0.25 -2.75
N ASP A 212 -8.84 -0.82 -1.87
CA ASP A 212 -9.21 -1.98 -1.07
C ASP A 212 -10.41 -1.68 -0.15
N GLU A 213 -11.24 -2.70 0.06
CA GLU A 213 -12.36 -2.64 1.00
C GLU A 213 -11.84 -2.30 2.40
N ILE A 214 -12.72 -1.69 3.22
CA ILE A 214 -12.44 -1.45 4.64
C ILE A 214 -12.11 -2.80 5.28
N GLU A 215 -10.91 -2.92 5.87
CA GLU A 215 -10.49 -4.12 6.57
C GLU A 215 -11.63 -4.58 7.51
N LYS A 216 -12.14 -5.77 7.29
CA LYS A 216 -13.05 -6.40 8.24
C LYS A 216 -12.32 -6.45 9.58
N ASP A 217 -13.01 -6.22 10.70
CA ASP A 217 -12.49 -6.27 12.08
C ASP A 217 -11.96 -7.67 12.48
N GLU A 218 -11.30 -8.33 11.56
CA GLU A 218 -10.43 -9.41 11.92
C GLU A 218 -9.18 -8.73 12.53
N LYS A 219 -9.03 -8.86 13.86
CA LYS A 219 -7.70 -8.72 14.46
C LYS A 219 -6.78 -9.39 13.46
N PRO A 220 -5.61 -8.81 13.10
CA PRO A 220 -4.61 -9.55 12.35
C PRO A 220 -4.23 -10.75 13.23
N SER A 221 -5.08 -11.76 13.25
CA SER A 221 -4.73 -13.05 13.77
C SER A 221 -3.68 -13.52 12.80
N ILE A 222 -2.44 -13.52 13.27
CA ILE A 222 -1.36 -14.17 12.54
C ILE A 222 -1.81 -15.61 12.45
N ASP A 223 -2.50 -15.91 11.33
CA ASP A 223 -3.14 -17.21 11.14
C ASP A 223 -2.05 -18.24 10.82
N LEU A 224 -1.49 -18.74 11.92
CA LEU A 224 -0.55 -19.84 11.88
C LEU A 224 -1.34 -21.13 12.08
N PRO A 225 -1.10 -22.16 11.25
CA PRO A 225 -1.67 -23.48 11.50
C PRO A 225 -1.41 -23.91 12.95
N SER A 226 -2.41 -24.50 13.60
CA SER A 226 -2.27 -25.01 14.98
C SER A 226 -1.16 -26.06 15.13
N SER A 227 -0.83 -26.73 14.04
CA SER A 227 0.27 -27.69 13.94
C SER A 227 1.63 -27.07 13.68
N TYR A 228 1.70 -25.74 13.37
CA TYR A 228 2.97 -25.12 13.02
C TYR A 228 3.96 -25.16 14.17
N ASP A 229 5.18 -25.62 13.86
CA ASP A 229 6.33 -25.65 14.75
C ASP A 229 7.58 -25.55 13.88
N PRO A 230 8.52 -24.61 14.15
CA PRO A 230 9.73 -24.47 13.37
C PRO A 230 10.60 -25.73 13.33
N ASN A 231 10.51 -26.60 14.36
CA ASN A 231 11.22 -27.88 14.38
C ASN A 231 10.72 -28.90 13.33
N PHE A 232 9.54 -28.68 12.74
CA PHE A 232 9.01 -29.51 11.65
C PHE A 232 9.22 -28.88 10.27
N VAL A 233 10.15 -27.95 10.17
CA VAL A 233 10.54 -27.32 8.92
C VAL A 233 12.00 -27.67 8.66
N ASN A 234 12.32 -28.11 7.44
CA ASN A 234 13.68 -28.35 7.04
C ASN A 234 14.30 -27.06 6.52
N SER A 235 15.31 -26.56 7.22
CA SER A 235 16.09 -25.38 6.82
C SER A 235 17.59 -25.67 7.00
N ASP A 236 18.40 -24.92 6.31
CA ASP A 236 19.87 -24.97 6.38
C ASP A 236 20.44 -24.41 7.71
N CYS A 237 19.57 -23.86 8.59
CA CYS A 237 19.95 -23.39 9.92
C CYS A 237 18.89 -23.76 10.97
N ASP A 238 19.29 -23.68 12.27
CA ASP A 238 18.35 -23.81 13.38
C ASP A 238 17.47 -22.56 13.49
N LEU A 239 16.20 -22.72 13.08
CA LEU A 239 15.21 -21.65 13.10
C LEU A 239 14.87 -21.17 14.52
N THR A 240 15.09 -21.99 15.54
CA THR A 240 14.81 -21.65 16.95
C THR A 240 15.94 -20.78 17.51
N GLU A 241 17.18 -21.11 17.24
CA GLU A 241 18.36 -20.32 17.59
C GLU A 241 18.31 -18.96 16.87
N LEU A 242 18.04 -18.99 15.56
CA LEU A 242 17.89 -17.78 14.75
C LEU A 242 16.85 -16.82 15.32
N MET A 243 15.73 -17.35 15.82
CA MET A 243 14.68 -16.54 16.43
C MET A 243 15.18 -15.79 17.67
N GLN A 244 16.09 -16.37 18.45
CA GLN A 244 16.71 -15.69 19.60
C GLN A 244 17.57 -14.51 19.15
N GLY A 245 18.37 -14.70 18.09
CA GLY A 245 19.18 -13.62 17.48
C GLY A 245 18.32 -12.49 16.95
N ILE A 246 17.21 -12.79 16.25
CA ILE A 246 16.28 -11.77 15.74
C ILE A 246 15.62 -10.98 16.89
N LYS A 247 15.29 -11.63 18.02
CA LYS A 247 14.75 -10.96 19.21
C LYS A 247 15.75 -9.97 19.81
N ALA A 248 17.03 -10.31 19.78
CA ALA A 248 18.09 -9.45 20.31
C ALA A 248 18.38 -8.26 19.39
N SER A 249 18.52 -8.49 18.09
CA SER A 249 18.87 -7.45 17.10
C SER A 249 17.74 -6.47 16.82
N LYS A 250 16.48 -6.92 16.84
CA LYS A 250 15.27 -6.17 16.47
C LYS A 250 15.25 -5.62 15.04
N ASN A 251 16.30 -5.89 14.28
CA ASN A 251 16.50 -5.50 12.88
C ASN A 251 17.07 -6.70 12.14
N ALA A 252 16.49 -7.05 10.98
CA ALA A 252 16.97 -8.13 10.12
C ALA A 252 16.33 -8.03 8.73
N ARG A 253 17.14 -8.27 7.70
CA ARG A 253 16.68 -8.44 6.33
C ARG A 253 16.91 -9.89 5.92
N MET A 254 15.84 -10.62 5.68
CA MET A 254 15.87 -12.06 5.42
C MET A 254 15.27 -12.42 4.08
N CYS A 255 15.93 -13.28 3.35
CA CYS A 255 15.41 -13.95 2.16
C CYS A 255 15.14 -15.41 2.48
N LEU A 256 13.88 -15.83 2.46
CA LEU A 256 13.47 -17.22 2.65
C LEU A 256 13.21 -17.82 1.25
N TYR A 257 13.99 -18.81 0.86
CA TYR A 257 13.88 -19.37 -0.46
C TYR A 257 13.72 -20.90 -0.44
N GLY A 258 13.34 -21.48 -1.55
CA GLY A 258 13.18 -22.93 -1.70
C GLY A 258 11.82 -23.34 -2.24
N VAL A 259 11.58 -24.64 -2.30
CA VAL A 259 10.39 -25.20 -2.97
C VAL A 259 9.08 -24.75 -2.35
N PRO A 260 7.99 -24.68 -3.16
CA PRO A 260 6.66 -24.31 -2.66
C PRO A 260 6.17 -25.23 -1.52
N GLY A 261 5.41 -24.68 -0.58
CA GLY A 261 4.78 -25.45 0.49
C GLY A 261 5.69 -25.80 1.67
N THR A 262 6.97 -25.42 1.67
CA THR A 262 7.95 -25.76 2.74
C THR A 262 7.82 -24.93 4.00
N GLY A 263 6.94 -23.92 4.04
CA GLY A 263 6.62 -23.16 5.25
C GLY A 263 7.27 -21.79 5.35
N LYS A 264 7.84 -21.21 4.27
CA LYS A 264 8.47 -19.88 4.24
C LYS A 264 7.58 -18.78 4.82
N SER A 265 6.41 -18.58 4.24
CA SER A 265 5.45 -17.55 4.69
C SER A 265 4.90 -17.84 6.11
N ALA A 266 4.82 -19.13 6.51
CA ALA A 266 4.44 -19.51 7.86
C ALA A 266 5.53 -19.15 8.89
N TYR A 267 6.81 -19.31 8.53
CA TYR A 267 7.92 -18.89 9.38
C TYR A 267 7.97 -17.37 9.57
N ALA A 268 7.72 -16.60 8.50
CA ALA A 268 7.59 -15.16 8.63
C ALA A 268 6.47 -14.74 9.62
N LYS A 269 5.32 -15.40 9.54
CA LYS A 269 4.22 -15.21 10.51
C LYS A 269 4.62 -15.64 11.94
N PHE A 270 5.38 -16.72 12.07
CA PHE A 270 5.88 -17.18 13.37
C PHE A 270 6.82 -16.17 14.01
N ILE A 271 7.72 -15.56 13.24
CA ILE A 271 8.61 -14.47 13.69
C ILE A 271 7.78 -13.31 14.26
N ALA A 272 6.82 -12.81 13.51
CA ALA A 272 5.97 -11.69 13.94
C ALA A 272 5.21 -12.02 15.25
N LYS A 273 4.62 -13.22 15.33
CA LYS A 273 3.93 -13.70 16.52
C LYS A 273 4.84 -13.80 17.73
N SER A 274 6.05 -14.35 17.53
CA SER A 274 7.06 -14.53 18.61
C SER A 274 7.59 -13.20 19.12
N LEU A 275 7.63 -12.18 18.27
CA LEU A 275 8.04 -10.81 18.61
C LEU A 275 6.87 -9.97 19.14
N LYS A 276 5.64 -10.49 19.11
CA LYS A 276 4.40 -9.76 19.43
C LYS A 276 4.26 -8.47 18.63
N LYS A 277 4.75 -8.46 17.38
CA LYS A 277 4.68 -7.33 16.45
C LYS A 277 3.55 -7.55 15.43
N PRO A 278 2.92 -6.49 14.94
CA PRO A 278 2.06 -6.57 13.76
C PRO A 278 2.84 -7.13 12.58
N ILE A 279 2.14 -7.73 11.62
CA ILE A 279 2.72 -8.20 10.38
C ILE A 279 2.01 -7.53 9.21
N ILE A 280 2.78 -7.08 8.23
CA ILE A 280 2.28 -6.57 6.96
C ILE A 280 2.81 -7.51 5.88
N ILE A 281 1.89 -8.16 5.17
CA ILE A 281 2.23 -9.07 4.07
C ILE A 281 1.75 -8.42 2.79
N LYS A 282 2.66 -8.27 1.82
CA LYS A 282 2.37 -7.82 0.46
C LYS A 282 2.80 -8.92 -0.50
N LYS A 283 1.92 -9.32 -1.40
CA LYS A 283 2.27 -10.21 -2.51
C LYS A 283 2.82 -9.38 -3.68
N GLY A 284 3.49 -10.03 -4.62
CA GLY A 284 3.93 -9.37 -5.84
C GLY A 284 2.80 -8.63 -6.55
N SER A 285 1.60 -9.24 -6.62
CA SER A 285 0.40 -8.62 -7.19
C SER A 285 -0.06 -7.34 -6.49
N ASP A 286 0.21 -7.20 -5.19
CA ASP A 286 -0.19 -6.02 -4.40
C ASP A 286 0.76 -4.84 -4.61
N LEU A 287 1.96 -5.12 -5.09
CA LEU A 287 3.01 -4.12 -5.34
C LEU A 287 3.02 -3.67 -6.79
N LEU A 288 2.77 -4.58 -7.74
CA LEU A 288 2.80 -4.28 -9.17
C LEU A 288 1.68 -3.29 -9.55
N SER A 289 2.02 -2.32 -10.37
CA SER A 289 1.09 -1.32 -10.92
C SER A 289 1.16 -1.29 -12.44
N MET A 290 0.04 -1.03 -13.10
CA MET A 290 -0.02 -0.81 -14.54
C MET A 290 0.59 0.54 -14.95
N PHE A 291 0.75 1.45 -14.02
CA PHE A 291 1.31 2.79 -14.27
C PHE A 291 2.79 2.82 -13.95
N VAL A 292 3.57 3.48 -14.83
CA VAL A 292 5.01 3.69 -14.61
C VAL A 292 5.21 4.50 -13.32
N GLY A 293 6.12 4.04 -12.45
CA GLY A 293 6.37 4.64 -11.14
C GLY A 293 5.41 4.19 -10.03
N GLY A 294 4.32 3.51 -10.38
CA GLY A 294 3.33 3.05 -9.39
C GLY A 294 3.83 1.90 -8.52
N THR A 295 4.62 1.00 -9.07
CA THR A 295 5.24 -0.10 -8.32
C THR A 295 6.25 0.42 -7.32
N GLU A 296 7.11 1.36 -7.71
CA GLU A 296 8.09 2.03 -6.84
C GLU A 296 7.39 2.74 -5.67
N GLN A 297 6.30 3.45 -5.96
CA GLN A 297 5.49 4.09 -4.91
C GLN A 297 4.88 3.08 -3.95
N ASN A 298 4.35 1.96 -4.45
CA ASN A 298 3.76 0.90 -3.61
C ASN A 298 4.81 0.26 -2.70
N ILE A 299 6.03 0.02 -3.23
CA ILE A 299 7.18 -0.47 -2.44
C ILE A 299 7.50 0.52 -1.31
N ALA A 300 7.74 1.80 -1.65
CA ALA A 300 8.06 2.83 -0.67
C ALA A 300 6.98 2.99 0.42
N LEU A 301 5.70 2.94 0.02
CA LEU A 301 4.56 3.01 0.93
C LEU A 301 4.49 1.81 1.87
N ALA A 302 4.79 0.59 1.40
CA ALA A 302 4.79 -0.61 2.24
C ALA A 302 5.87 -0.53 3.33
N PHE A 303 7.08 -0.07 2.99
CA PHE A 303 8.15 0.15 3.97
C PHE A 303 7.80 1.25 4.97
N LYS A 304 7.23 2.36 4.51
CA LYS A 304 6.75 3.44 5.38
C LYS A 304 5.66 2.96 6.33
N GLU A 305 4.68 2.22 5.84
CA GLU A 305 3.61 1.65 6.66
C GLU A 305 4.17 0.71 7.74
N ALA A 306 5.16 -0.13 7.39
CA ALA A 306 5.79 -1.04 8.32
C ALA A 306 6.59 -0.29 9.40
N LYS A 307 7.29 0.78 9.04
CA LYS A 307 8.00 1.65 9.97
C LYS A 307 7.04 2.34 10.95
N ASP A 308 5.97 2.95 10.43
CA ASP A 308 5.00 3.69 11.25
C ASP A 308 4.26 2.78 12.23
N LYS A 309 3.97 1.53 11.83
CA LYS A 309 3.29 0.52 12.68
C LYS A 309 4.26 -0.33 13.51
N HIS A 310 5.57 -0.14 13.40
CA HIS A 310 6.61 -1.03 13.97
C HIS A 310 6.38 -2.51 13.65
N ALA A 311 5.91 -2.80 12.44
CA ALA A 311 5.50 -4.10 11.97
C ALA A 311 6.68 -4.89 11.38
N VAL A 312 6.52 -6.22 11.33
CA VAL A 312 7.32 -7.09 10.45
C VAL A 312 6.78 -6.96 9.04
N LEU A 313 7.62 -6.54 8.09
CA LEU A 313 7.25 -6.42 6.68
C LEU A 313 7.62 -7.71 5.95
N VAL A 314 6.66 -8.26 5.21
CA VAL A 314 6.84 -9.48 4.41
C VAL A 314 6.45 -9.20 2.97
N PHE A 315 7.36 -9.42 2.04
CA PHE A 315 7.05 -9.49 0.63
C PHE A 315 7.05 -10.96 0.19
N ASP A 316 5.88 -11.44 -0.20
CA ASP A 316 5.69 -12.83 -0.61
C ASP A 316 5.77 -12.96 -2.13
N GLU A 317 6.50 -13.97 -2.62
CA GLU A 317 6.70 -14.23 -4.06
C GLU A 317 7.39 -13.06 -4.79
N VAL A 318 8.54 -12.60 -4.26
CA VAL A 318 9.28 -11.46 -4.83
C VAL A 318 9.91 -11.72 -6.20
N ASP A 319 10.00 -12.97 -6.62
CA ASP A 319 10.47 -13.38 -7.94
C ASP A 319 9.65 -12.78 -9.09
N SER A 320 8.45 -12.30 -8.83
CA SER A 320 7.59 -11.63 -9.82
C SER A 320 8.09 -10.22 -10.20
N PHE A 321 8.90 -9.53 -9.38
CA PHE A 321 9.31 -8.14 -9.59
C PHE A 321 10.76 -7.80 -9.19
N LEU A 322 11.50 -8.73 -8.58
CA LEU A 322 12.92 -8.56 -8.22
C LEU A 322 13.85 -9.39 -9.11
N GLN A 323 13.53 -9.53 -10.39
CA GLN A 323 14.34 -10.28 -11.35
C GLN A 323 15.69 -9.60 -11.61
N ASP A 324 16.66 -10.38 -12.07
CA ASP A 324 18.01 -9.89 -12.43
C ASP A 324 17.89 -8.79 -13.50
N ARG A 325 18.42 -7.61 -13.20
CA ARG A 325 18.38 -6.43 -14.08
C ARG A 325 19.10 -6.67 -15.42
N SER A 326 19.99 -7.64 -15.51
CA SER A 326 20.63 -8.01 -16.77
C SER A 326 19.67 -8.67 -17.76
N MET A 327 18.55 -9.21 -17.27
CA MET A 327 17.48 -9.83 -18.04
C MET A 327 16.28 -8.87 -18.26
N ALA A 328 16.33 -7.66 -17.71
CA ALA A 328 15.25 -6.71 -17.81
C ALA A 328 14.97 -6.31 -19.26
N ALA A 329 13.77 -6.56 -19.75
CA ALA A 329 13.35 -6.18 -21.09
C ALA A 329 12.94 -4.69 -21.16
N ARG A 330 12.69 -4.05 -20.02
CA ARG A 330 12.11 -2.71 -19.93
C ARG A 330 12.76 -1.90 -18.80
N SER A 331 12.95 -0.60 -19.03
CA SER A 331 13.64 0.31 -18.10
C SER A 331 13.00 0.40 -16.71
N TRP A 332 11.68 0.28 -16.61
CA TRP A 332 10.99 0.33 -15.32
C TRP A 332 11.21 -0.90 -14.43
N GLU A 333 11.56 -2.05 -15.00
CA GLU A 333 11.95 -3.23 -14.21
C GLU A 333 13.23 -2.95 -13.42
N VAL A 334 14.15 -2.17 -14.01
CA VAL A 334 15.38 -1.72 -13.35
C VAL A 334 15.07 -0.73 -12.22
N THR A 335 14.13 0.19 -12.43
CA THR A 335 13.79 1.21 -11.41
C THR A 335 13.10 0.60 -10.20
N GLN A 336 12.26 -0.43 -10.39
CA GLN A 336 11.63 -1.18 -9.31
C GLN A 336 12.66 -1.85 -8.39
N VAL A 337 13.66 -2.51 -8.99
CA VAL A 337 14.77 -3.13 -8.24
C VAL A 337 15.57 -2.07 -7.49
N ASN A 338 15.88 -0.93 -8.12
CA ASN A 338 16.62 0.16 -7.48
C ASN A 338 15.84 0.75 -6.29
N GLU A 339 14.54 1.00 -6.42
CA GLU A 339 13.71 1.47 -5.31
C GLU A 339 13.72 0.48 -4.15
N MET A 340 13.60 -0.82 -4.45
CA MET A 340 13.69 -1.87 -3.43
C MET A 340 15.02 -1.83 -2.67
N LEU A 341 16.13 -1.64 -3.38
CA LEU A 341 17.47 -1.54 -2.77
C LEU A 341 17.56 -0.35 -1.81
N VAL A 342 17.05 0.82 -2.22
CA VAL A 342 17.03 2.04 -1.39
C VAL A 342 16.20 1.83 -0.13
N GLN A 343 15.01 1.25 -0.27
CA GLN A 343 14.13 1.00 0.86
C GLN A 343 14.70 -0.03 1.83
N MET A 344 15.30 -1.12 1.32
CA MET A 344 15.95 -2.13 2.17
C MET A 344 17.11 -1.55 2.97
N GLU A 345 17.92 -0.66 2.41
CA GLU A 345 19.06 -0.05 3.09
C GLU A 345 18.62 0.91 4.21
N SER A 346 17.55 1.67 3.97
CA SER A 346 17.06 2.69 4.91
C SER A 346 16.10 2.14 5.97
N PHE A 347 15.64 0.89 5.84
CA PHE A 347 14.66 0.31 6.74
C PHE A 347 15.29 -0.22 8.02
N ASP A 348 14.92 0.39 9.15
CA ASP A 348 15.34 -0.02 10.49
C ASP A 348 14.24 -0.87 11.15
N GLY A 349 14.09 -2.10 10.67
CA GLY A 349 13.07 -3.04 11.14
C GLY A 349 13.30 -4.45 10.61
N ILE A 350 12.31 -5.32 10.74
CA ILE A 350 12.40 -6.69 10.25
C ILE A 350 11.69 -6.77 8.90
N PHE A 351 12.49 -7.03 7.87
CA PHE A 351 12.02 -7.25 6.51
C PHE A 351 12.28 -8.71 6.08
N ILE A 352 11.27 -9.34 5.50
CA ILE A 352 11.35 -10.74 5.04
C ILE A 352 10.85 -10.77 3.59
N ALA A 353 11.67 -11.30 2.70
CA ALA A 353 11.25 -11.64 1.34
C ALA A 353 11.13 -13.16 1.21
N THR A 354 10.12 -13.64 0.50
CA THR A 354 10.03 -15.07 0.15
C THR A 354 10.09 -15.25 -1.36
N THR A 355 10.76 -16.31 -1.81
CA THR A 355 10.83 -16.68 -3.22
C THR A 355 10.90 -18.20 -3.39
N ASN A 356 10.45 -18.67 -4.53
CA ASN A 356 10.64 -20.06 -4.94
C ASN A 356 11.88 -20.23 -5.84
N LEU A 357 12.40 -19.12 -6.41
CA LEU A 357 13.43 -19.09 -7.46
C LEU A 357 14.53 -18.08 -7.10
N ILE A 358 15.42 -18.45 -6.17
CA ILE A 358 16.50 -17.56 -5.72
C ILE A 358 17.46 -17.16 -6.85
N ASP A 359 17.69 -18.07 -7.80
CA ASP A 359 18.61 -17.84 -8.91
C ASP A 359 18.15 -16.75 -9.88
N ASN A 360 16.83 -16.45 -9.88
CA ASN A 360 16.25 -15.41 -10.72
C ASN A 360 16.30 -14.02 -10.07
N LEU A 361 16.66 -13.94 -8.78
CA LEU A 361 16.72 -12.67 -8.08
C LEU A 361 17.96 -11.85 -8.45
N ASP A 362 17.79 -10.53 -8.48
CA ASP A 362 18.89 -9.60 -8.69
C ASP A 362 19.98 -9.76 -7.64
N LYS A 363 21.23 -9.92 -8.10
CA LYS A 363 22.40 -10.16 -7.25
C LYS A 363 22.67 -9.03 -6.25
N ALA A 364 22.34 -7.79 -6.60
CA ALA A 364 22.50 -6.67 -5.68
C ALA A 364 21.47 -6.72 -4.55
N CYS A 365 20.22 -7.15 -4.83
CA CYS A 365 19.22 -7.43 -3.80
C CYS A 365 19.69 -8.56 -2.87
N LEU A 366 20.20 -9.66 -3.42
CA LEU A 366 20.70 -10.79 -2.61
C LEU A 366 21.81 -10.38 -1.65
N ARG A 367 22.71 -9.46 -2.04
CA ARG A 367 23.77 -8.96 -1.16
C ARG A 367 23.29 -8.11 0.00
N ARG A 368 22.08 -7.55 -0.07
CA ARG A 368 21.50 -6.70 0.97
C ARG A 368 20.71 -7.46 2.01
N PHE A 369 20.42 -8.73 1.75
CA PHE A 369 19.87 -9.60 2.79
C PHE A 369 20.95 -10.04 3.77
N ASP A 370 20.72 -9.82 5.05
CA ASP A 370 21.62 -10.27 6.12
C ASP A 370 21.62 -11.79 6.22
N LEU A 371 20.47 -12.42 5.98
CA LEU A 371 20.25 -13.86 6.06
C LEU A 371 19.55 -14.38 4.81
N LYS A 372 20.02 -15.51 4.30
CA LYS A 372 19.43 -16.23 3.17
C LYS A 372 19.23 -17.67 3.64
N LEU A 373 17.97 -18.07 3.78
CA LEU A 373 17.58 -19.33 4.44
C LEU A 373 16.91 -20.24 3.42
N GLU A 374 17.45 -21.41 3.26
CA GLU A 374 16.88 -22.43 2.40
C GLU A 374 15.81 -23.25 3.14
N PHE A 375 14.68 -23.46 2.49
CA PHE A 375 13.57 -24.27 2.97
C PHE A 375 13.37 -25.47 2.06
N GLY A 376 13.79 -26.64 2.54
CA GLY A 376 13.73 -27.90 1.82
C GLY A 376 12.52 -28.77 2.18
N TYR A 377 12.42 -29.89 1.50
CA TYR A 377 11.49 -30.94 1.86
C TYR A 377 11.80 -31.52 3.24
N LEU A 378 10.78 -32.07 3.92
CA LEU A 378 10.91 -32.64 5.25
C LEU A 378 11.91 -33.79 5.29
N LEU A 379 12.74 -33.78 6.32
CA LEU A 379 13.55 -34.94 6.66
C LEU A 379 12.65 -36.07 7.22
N PRO A 380 13.05 -37.36 7.10
CA PRO A 380 12.25 -38.50 7.58
C PRO A 380 11.72 -38.33 9.00
N ASN A 381 12.58 -37.88 9.91
CA ASN A 381 12.21 -37.63 11.29
C ASN A 381 11.21 -36.49 11.48
N GLN A 382 11.32 -35.43 10.66
CA GLN A 382 10.40 -34.32 10.68
C GLN A 382 9.04 -34.71 10.11
N ALA A 383 9.01 -35.46 9.01
CA ALA A 383 7.79 -36.01 8.41
C ALA A 383 7.04 -36.90 9.39
N LEU A 384 7.76 -37.80 10.08
CA LEU A 384 7.18 -38.68 11.10
C LEU A 384 6.55 -37.89 12.26
N LYS A 385 7.28 -36.91 12.80
CA LYS A 385 6.80 -36.05 13.89
C LYS A 385 5.56 -35.26 13.50
N LEU A 386 5.58 -34.68 12.31
CA LEU A 386 4.46 -33.89 11.79
C LEU A 386 3.25 -34.78 11.54
N PHE A 387 3.43 -35.96 10.95
CA PHE A 387 2.36 -36.96 10.76
C PHE A 387 1.67 -37.32 12.07
N LYS A 388 2.46 -37.68 13.09
CA LYS A 388 1.93 -38.01 14.43
C LYS A 388 1.12 -36.86 15.04
N LYS A 389 1.61 -35.61 14.87
CA LYS A 389 0.93 -34.42 15.37
C LYS A 389 -0.39 -34.17 14.63
N GLU A 390 -0.38 -34.26 13.30
CA GLU A 390 -1.61 -34.08 12.49
C GLU A 390 -2.64 -35.18 12.77
N CYS A 391 -2.24 -36.45 12.93
CA CYS A 391 -3.12 -37.54 13.33
C CYS A 391 -3.77 -37.25 14.67
N ALA A 392 -3.02 -36.75 15.66
CA ALA A 392 -3.54 -36.36 16.95
C ALA A 392 -4.58 -35.25 16.86
N LEU A 393 -4.32 -34.20 16.05
CA LEU A 393 -5.24 -33.09 15.83
C LEU A 393 -6.54 -33.53 15.12
N LEU A 394 -6.43 -34.46 14.19
CA LEU A 394 -7.55 -35.00 13.41
C LEU A 394 -8.26 -36.16 14.15
N LYS A 395 -7.74 -36.58 15.30
CA LYS A 395 -8.22 -37.74 16.08
C LYS A 395 -8.25 -39.06 15.26
N VAL A 396 -7.26 -39.21 14.38
CA VAL A 396 -7.10 -40.36 13.50
C VAL A 396 -6.14 -41.36 14.13
N LYS A 397 -6.56 -42.63 14.24
CA LYS A 397 -5.69 -43.74 14.68
C LYS A 397 -4.81 -44.20 13.53
N PHE A 398 -3.56 -44.51 13.80
CA PHE A 398 -2.60 -45.04 12.83
C PHE A 398 -1.74 -46.14 13.42
N ASP A 399 -1.17 -46.96 12.56
CA ASP A 399 -0.19 -48.01 12.92
C ASP A 399 1.24 -47.44 12.71
N GLU A 400 2.19 -47.93 13.49
CA GLU A 400 3.62 -47.59 13.39
C GLU A 400 4.19 -47.89 11.97
N ASN A 401 3.69 -48.92 11.28
CA ASN A 401 4.09 -49.21 9.90
C ASN A 401 3.67 -48.13 8.95
N VAL A 402 2.50 -47.53 9.10
CA VAL A 402 2.02 -46.38 8.31
C VAL A 402 2.89 -45.17 8.61
N ALA A 403 3.22 -44.93 9.85
CA ALA A 403 4.10 -43.81 10.23
C ALA A 403 5.50 -43.95 9.60
N LYS A 404 6.05 -45.16 9.53
CA LYS A 404 7.31 -45.43 8.80
C LYS A 404 7.18 -45.25 7.29
N LYS A 405 6.05 -45.63 6.68
CA LYS A 405 5.81 -45.34 5.26
C LYS A 405 5.84 -43.85 4.98
N VAL A 406 5.15 -43.02 5.77
CA VAL A 406 5.15 -41.59 5.64
C VAL A 406 6.55 -40.99 5.79
N SER A 407 7.37 -41.48 6.72
CA SER A 407 8.74 -41.00 6.92
C SER A 407 9.66 -41.27 5.71
N ASN A 408 9.33 -42.29 4.92
CA ASN A 408 10.08 -42.65 3.71
C ASN A 408 9.58 -41.97 2.43
N LEU A 409 8.49 -41.20 2.52
CA LEU A 409 8.03 -40.41 1.37
C LEU A 409 8.99 -39.25 1.11
N GLY A 410 9.71 -39.33 -0.02
CA GLY A 410 10.50 -38.22 -0.51
C GLY A 410 9.62 -37.02 -0.93
N LEU A 411 10.20 -35.84 -1.09
CA LEU A 411 9.53 -34.62 -1.57
C LEU A 411 8.32 -34.17 -0.73
N LEU A 412 8.21 -34.63 0.51
CA LEU A 412 7.12 -34.24 1.40
C LEU A 412 7.39 -32.87 2.01
N ALA A 413 6.40 -31.99 1.97
CA ALA A 413 6.45 -30.64 2.53
C ALA A 413 5.34 -30.42 3.58
N PRO A 414 5.47 -29.48 4.52
CA PRO A 414 4.41 -29.13 5.46
C PRO A 414 3.10 -28.71 4.76
N GLY A 415 3.20 -28.13 3.57
CA GLY A 415 2.06 -27.74 2.73
C GLY A 415 1.19 -28.91 2.32
N ASP A 416 1.76 -30.10 2.11
CA ASP A 416 1.01 -31.30 1.73
C ASP A 416 0.09 -31.75 2.85
N PHE A 417 0.57 -31.73 4.10
CA PHE A 417 -0.26 -32.00 5.27
C PHE A 417 -1.39 -30.98 5.40
N ALA A 418 -1.10 -29.70 5.12
CA ALA A 418 -2.13 -28.65 5.14
C ALA A 418 -3.17 -28.86 4.02
N SER A 419 -2.74 -29.33 2.84
CA SER A 419 -3.62 -29.67 1.71
C SER A 419 -4.56 -30.82 2.09
N VAL A 420 -4.01 -31.92 2.55
CA VAL A 420 -4.81 -33.10 2.96
C VAL A 420 -5.76 -32.75 4.10
N ARG A 421 -5.34 -31.92 5.06
CA ARG A 421 -6.23 -31.43 6.12
C ARG A 421 -7.39 -30.58 5.59
N ARG A 422 -7.16 -29.76 4.56
CA ARG A 422 -8.25 -29.02 3.87
C ARG A 422 -9.20 -29.97 3.16
N GLN A 423 -8.68 -31.00 2.48
CA GLN A 423 -9.49 -32.04 1.83
C GLN A 423 -10.36 -32.80 2.83
N ALA A 424 -9.86 -33.00 4.06
CA ALA A 424 -10.61 -33.68 5.12
C ALA A 424 -11.92 -32.97 5.51
N LYS A 425 -12.06 -31.68 5.23
CA LYS A 425 -13.31 -30.93 5.44
C LYS A 425 -14.43 -31.37 4.48
N PHE A 426 -14.07 -31.85 3.29
CA PHE A 426 -15.00 -32.31 2.26
C PHE A 426 -15.12 -33.83 2.26
N ARG A 427 -14.02 -34.53 2.52
CA ARG A 427 -13.93 -35.98 2.60
C ARG A 427 -13.15 -36.36 3.85
N PRO A 428 -13.83 -36.68 4.96
CA PRO A 428 -13.19 -37.05 6.25
C PRO A 428 -12.15 -38.14 6.08
N ILE A 429 -11.04 -38.04 6.79
CA ILE A 429 -9.99 -39.05 6.81
C ILE A 429 -10.46 -40.19 7.71
N LYS A 430 -10.46 -41.43 7.18
CA LYS A 430 -11.00 -42.60 7.88
C LYS A 430 -10.01 -43.18 8.90
N ASN A 431 -8.76 -43.32 8.52
CA ASN A 431 -7.68 -43.90 9.31
C ASN A 431 -6.31 -43.38 8.85
N GLY A 432 -5.24 -43.86 9.46
CA GLY A 432 -3.88 -43.49 9.10
C GLY A 432 -3.47 -43.89 7.68
N ASP A 433 -3.98 -45.04 7.20
CA ASP A 433 -3.68 -45.48 5.81
C ASP A 433 -4.30 -44.56 4.78
N ASP A 434 -5.56 -44.08 4.98
CA ASP A 434 -6.21 -43.12 4.13
C ASP A 434 -5.43 -41.78 4.13
N PHE A 435 -4.91 -41.38 5.30
CA PHE A 435 -4.09 -40.18 5.39
C PHE A 435 -2.76 -40.35 4.66
N CYS A 436 -2.08 -41.47 4.86
CA CYS A 436 -0.83 -41.77 4.16
C CYS A 436 -1.03 -41.81 2.65
N HIS A 437 -2.06 -42.47 2.17
CA HIS A 437 -2.36 -42.59 0.75
C HIS A 437 -2.63 -41.20 0.12
N ARG A 438 -3.32 -40.28 0.80
CA ARG A 438 -3.50 -38.92 0.30
C ARG A 438 -2.20 -38.12 0.25
N LEU A 439 -1.28 -38.33 1.19
CA LEU A 439 0.04 -37.74 1.13
C LEU A 439 0.87 -38.31 -0.04
N GLU A 440 0.77 -39.62 -0.33
CA GLU A 440 1.38 -40.23 -1.49
C GLU A 440 0.90 -39.60 -2.78
N LEU A 441 -0.41 -39.31 -2.89
CA LEU A 441 -0.98 -38.64 -4.07
C LEU A 441 -0.44 -37.20 -4.24
N GLU A 442 -0.33 -36.41 -3.15
CA GLU A 442 0.29 -35.08 -3.22
C GLU A 442 1.77 -35.13 -3.64
N VAL A 443 2.50 -36.15 -3.21
CA VAL A 443 3.91 -36.37 -3.64
C VAL A 443 4.00 -36.81 -5.09
N ALA A 444 3.07 -37.69 -5.55
CA ALA A 444 3.03 -38.19 -6.94
C ALA A 444 2.88 -37.04 -7.96
N LEU A 445 2.02 -36.07 -7.68
CA LEU A 445 1.83 -34.88 -8.55
C LEU A 445 3.13 -34.09 -8.75
N LYS A 446 4.01 -34.03 -7.74
CA LYS A 446 5.30 -33.33 -7.84
C LYS A 446 6.32 -34.10 -8.68
N ASN A 447 6.23 -35.42 -8.72
CA ASN A 447 7.10 -36.26 -9.55
C ASN A 447 6.75 -36.13 -11.03
N GLU A 448 5.48 -36.02 -11.39
CA GLU A 448 5.03 -35.78 -12.76
C GLU A 448 5.50 -34.43 -13.30
N GLU A 449 5.48 -33.36 -12.49
CA GLU A 449 6.04 -32.07 -12.86
C GLU A 449 7.57 -32.08 -13.09
N LYS A 450 8.33 -32.92 -12.38
CA LYS A 450 9.76 -33.10 -12.59
C LYS A 450 10.07 -33.88 -13.86
N SER A 451 9.29 -34.91 -14.18
CA SER A 451 9.49 -35.71 -15.39
C SER A 451 9.10 -34.93 -16.67
N ALA A 452 8.10 -34.05 -16.61
CA ALA A 452 7.74 -33.18 -17.72
C ALA A 452 8.80 -32.10 -18.04
N LYS A 453 9.65 -31.72 -17.09
CA LYS A 453 10.77 -30.74 -17.31
C LYS A 453 12.05 -31.38 -17.89
N ILE A 454 12.15 -32.70 -17.97
CA ILE A 454 13.31 -33.42 -18.52
C ILE A 454 13.13 -33.74 -20.02
N GLY A 455 12.01 -33.37 -20.61
CA GLY A 455 11.60 -33.74 -21.97
C GLY A 455 11.54 -32.61 -23.00
N PHE A 456 12.44 -31.59 -22.92
CA PHE A 456 12.65 -30.64 -24.03
C PHE A 456 14.08 -30.13 -24.03
#